data_5109078dc99113ccb334ee493e26139d
#
_entry.id   5109078dc99113ccb334ee493e26139d
#
_cell.length_a   1.000
_cell.length_b   1.000
_cell.length_c   1.000
_cell.angle_alpha   90.00
_cell.angle_beta   90.00
_cell.angle_gamma   90.00
#
_symmetry.space_group_name_H-M   'P 1'
#
loop_
_entity.id
_entity.type
_entity.pdbx_description
1 polymer ?
#
loop_
_entity_poly.entity_id
_entity_poly.type
_entity_poly.pdbx_seq_one_letter_code
_entity_poly.pdbx_strand_id
1 'polypeptide(L)'
;KMIQAGLKKFTVITILGVFLMTSLIPVSAATKVSKIKWSAYRKTMYVGNAQRFAVKITPAKASKARLGWKTSNKKIAKVSAKGVVTPVKAGKATITCYVKSQKSKKVTCKVTVKKQKVTAITFAKASVAVQKGKKVSNPAIVTPTYAANKKVTYKSSSTSVATVSTSGVVTGKKVG
;
A
#
# COMPACT_ATOMS: atom_id res chain seq x y z
N LYS A 1 60.28 64.86 -43.24
CA LYS A 1 60.11 64.84 -41.78
C LYS A 1 59.50 63.46 -41.45
N MET A 2 60.34 62.51 -41.02
CA MET A 2 59.93 61.16 -40.66
C MET A 2 59.69 61.10 -39.16
N ILE A 3 58.61 60.56 -38.79
CA ILE A 3 58.30 60.21 -37.37
C ILE A 3 58.37 58.71 -37.23
N GLN A 4 59.38 58.28 -36.52
CA GLN A 4 59.55 56.92 -36.11
C GLN A 4 58.57 56.60 -34.97
N ALA A 5 57.62 55.65 -35.15
CA ALA A 5 56.79 55.15 -34.11
C ALA A 5 57.39 53.81 -33.55
N GLY A 6 57.74 53.82 -32.30
CA GLY A 6 58.38 52.72 -31.62
C GLY A 6 57.50 51.46 -31.49
N LEU A 7 58.08 50.37 -31.85
CA LEU A 7 57.51 49.03 -31.76
C LEU A 7 57.56 48.54 -30.28
N LYS A 8 56.48 48.57 -29.58
CA LYS A 8 56.36 47.93 -28.23
C LYS A 8 56.22 46.42 -28.42
N LYS A 9 57.19 45.68 -27.89
CA LYS A 9 57.14 44.21 -27.82
C LYS A 9 55.97 43.79 -26.93
N PHE A 10 54.95 43.15 -27.53
CA PHE A 10 53.95 42.45 -26.78
C PHE A 10 54.44 41.02 -26.48
N THR A 11 54.69 40.75 -25.21
CA THR A 11 54.94 39.40 -24.71
C THR A 11 53.61 38.62 -24.79
N VAL A 12 53.56 37.61 -25.66
CA VAL A 12 52.42 36.68 -25.72
C VAL A 12 52.52 35.74 -24.53
N ILE A 13 51.73 35.99 -23.52
CA ILE A 13 51.51 35.01 -22.44
C ILE A 13 50.50 33.99 -22.98
N THR A 14 50.99 32.83 -23.31
CA THR A 14 50.14 31.66 -23.67
C THR A 14 49.49 31.14 -22.38
N ILE A 15 48.29 31.61 -22.08
CA ILE A 15 47.46 31.01 -21.03
C ILE A 15 46.90 29.74 -21.65
N LEU A 16 47.43 28.59 -21.17
CA LEU A 16 46.88 27.27 -21.45
C LEU A 16 45.50 27.18 -20.79
N GLY A 17 44.46 27.61 -21.50
CA GLY A 17 43.07 27.52 -21.06
C GLY A 17 42.66 26.06 -21.08
N VAL A 18 42.61 25.45 -19.89
CA VAL A 18 41.86 24.19 -19.69
C VAL A 18 40.41 24.49 -20.04
N PHE A 19 40.01 24.14 -21.25
CA PHE A 19 38.62 24.13 -21.68
C PHE A 19 37.92 23.00 -20.96
N LEU A 20 37.36 23.27 -19.74
CA LEU A 20 36.43 22.35 -19.11
C LEU A 20 35.23 22.21 -20.04
N MET A 21 35.23 21.20 -20.88
CA MET A 21 34.01 20.73 -21.53
C MET A 21 33.07 20.21 -20.45
N THR A 22 32.27 21.10 -19.88
CA THR A 22 31.06 20.69 -19.17
C THR A 22 30.16 20.04 -20.22
N SER A 23 30.18 18.72 -20.26
CA SER A 23 29.21 17.96 -21.03
C SER A 23 27.84 18.36 -20.49
N LEU A 24 27.13 19.21 -21.22
CA LEU A 24 25.71 19.44 -21.02
C LEU A 24 25.01 18.10 -21.24
N ILE A 25 24.88 17.32 -20.16
CA ILE A 25 24.03 16.13 -20.20
C ILE A 25 22.65 16.65 -20.54
N PRO A 26 22.08 16.31 -21.70
CA PRO A 26 20.74 16.77 -22.03
C PRO A 26 19.80 16.27 -20.94
N VAL A 27 19.25 17.17 -20.13
CA VAL A 27 18.14 16.86 -19.25
C VAL A 27 17.03 16.34 -20.14
N SER A 28 16.92 15.03 -20.22
CA SER A 28 15.87 14.40 -21.01
C SER A 28 14.52 14.96 -20.53
N ALA A 29 13.88 15.74 -21.36
CA ALA A 29 12.58 16.34 -21.07
C ALA A 29 11.63 15.22 -20.66
N ALA A 30 11.11 15.32 -19.43
CA ALA A 30 10.24 14.30 -18.87
C ALA A 30 9.06 14.04 -19.83
N THR A 31 8.94 12.85 -20.35
CA THR A 31 7.91 12.49 -21.33
C THR A 31 6.51 12.82 -20.77
N LYS A 32 5.80 13.71 -21.46
CA LYS A 32 4.46 14.14 -21.06
C LYS A 32 3.47 12.98 -21.09
N VAL A 33 2.68 12.83 -20.02
CA VAL A 33 1.62 11.83 -19.94
C VAL A 33 0.44 12.27 -20.80
N SER A 34 0.06 11.49 -21.79
CA SER A 34 -1.12 11.74 -22.62
C SER A 34 -2.40 11.17 -21.97
N LYS A 35 -2.31 9.97 -21.39
CA LYS A 35 -3.46 9.28 -20.79
C LYS A 35 -3.08 8.51 -19.52
N ILE A 36 -4.02 8.44 -18.58
CA ILE A 36 -3.97 7.58 -17.38
C ILE A 36 -5.27 6.81 -17.28
N LYS A 37 -5.20 5.51 -17.02
CA LYS A 37 -6.35 4.61 -16.85
C LYS A 37 -6.13 3.69 -15.66
N TRP A 38 -7.22 3.23 -15.02
CA TRP A 38 -7.14 2.13 -14.06
C TRP A 38 -6.68 0.84 -14.76
N SER A 39 -5.71 0.14 -14.18
CA SER A 39 -5.33 -1.22 -14.56
C SER A 39 -5.77 -2.24 -13.50
N ALA A 40 -5.86 -1.84 -12.23
CA ALA A 40 -6.42 -2.64 -11.15
C ALA A 40 -7.11 -1.72 -10.14
N TYR A 41 -8.36 -2.03 -9.78
CA TYR A 41 -9.14 -1.35 -8.74
C TYR A 41 -10.35 -2.18 -8.33
N ARG A 42 -10.99 -1.80 -7.21
CA ARG A 42 -12.23 -2.43 -6.73
C ARG A 42 -13.24 -1.37 -6.33
N LYS A 43 -14.49 -1.53 -6.78
CA LYS A 43 -15.61 -0.65 -6.41
C LYS A 43 -16.21 -1.01 -5.04
N THR A 44 -16.19 -2.28 -4.67
CA THR A 44 -16.59 -2.76 -3.33
C THR A 44 -15.39 -3.29 -2.58
N MET A 45 -15.25 -2.88 -1.34
CA MET A 45 -14.18 -3.28 -0.44
C MET A 45 -14.78 -3.60 0.94
N TYR A 46 -14.03 -4.32 1.76
CA TYR A 46 -14.46 -4.68 3.12
C TYR A 46 -13.49 -4.13 4.15
N VAL A 47 -14.04 -3.64 5.27
CA VAL A 47 -13.22 -3.09 6.37
C VAL A 47 -12.11 -4.06 6.74
N GLY A 48 -10.87 -3.56 6.84
CA GLY A 48 -9.69 -4.35 7.17
C GLY A 48 -9.03 -5.09 5.98
N ASN A 49 -9.71 -5.22 4.83
CA ASN A 49 -9.15 -5.88 3.65
C ASN A 49 -8.53 -4.85 2.68
N ALA A 50 -7.26 -4.55 2.88
CA ALA A 50 -6.53 -3.62 2.02
C ALA A 50 -6.33 -4.19 0.61
N GLN A 51 -6.41 -3.33 -0.40
CA GLN A 51 -6.27 -3.68 -1.81
C GLN A 51 -5.33 -2.70 -2.51
N ARG A 52 -4.47 -3.21 -3.39
CA ARG A 52 -3.64 -2.37 -4.24
C ARG A 52 -4.42 -1.93 -5.47
N PHE A 53 -4.50 -0.62 -5.68
CA PHE A 53 -5.00 -0.01 -6.90
C PHE A 53 -3.81 0.32 -7.80
N ALA A 54 -3.95 0.13 -9.10
CA ALA A 54 -2.90 0.39 -10.06
C ALA A 54 -3.46 1.12 -11.28
N VAL A 55 -2.60 1.87 -11.95
CA VAL A 55 -2.92 2.61 -13.16
C VAL A 55 -1.93 2.29 -14.27
N LYS A 56 -2.40 2.33 -15.51
CA LYS A 56 -1.57 2.31 -16.72
C LYS A 56 -1.46 3.74 -17.27
N ILE A 57 -0.26 4.13 -17.63
CA ILE A 57 0.08 5.44 -18.19
C ILE A 57 0.45 5.29 -19.65
N THR A 58 0.06 6.25 -20.46
CA THR A 58 0.39 6.32 -21.89
C THR A 58 1.09 7.68 -22.14
N PRO A 59 2.16 7.73 -22.95
CA PRO A 59 2.88 6.60 -23.56
C PRO A 59 3.68 5.81 -22.51
N ALA A 60 4.06 4.55 -22.85
CA ALA A 60 4.80 3.66 -21.92
C ALA A 60 6.13 4.27 -21.44
N LYS A 61 6.82 5.05 -22.29
CA LYS A 61 8.04 5.79 -21.94
C LYS A 61 7.83 6.85 -20.83
N ALA A 62 6.58 7.25 -20.53
CA ALA A 62 6.22 8.10 -19.40
C ALA A 62 5.97 7.32 -18.09
N SER A 63 6.27 6.02 -18.05
CA SER A 63 6.02 5.12 -16.88
C SER A 63 6.69 5.60 -15.58
N LYS A 64 7.81 6.34 -15.69
CA LYS A 64 8.51 6.97 -14.55
C LYS A 64 7.80 8.21 -13.98
N ALA A 65 6.65 8.63 -14.53
CA ALA A 65 5.91 9.77 -14.02
C ALA A 65 5.50 9.56 -12.56
N ARG A 66 5.78 10.55 -11.71
CA ARG A 66 5.43 10.49 -10.28
C ARG A 66 3.91 10.58 -10.11
N LEU A 67 3.33 9.58 -9.45
CA LEU A 67 1.92 9.54 -9.11
C LEU A 67 1.63 10.13 -7.74
N GLY A 68 0.48 10.78 -7.62
CA GLY A 68 -0.11 11.19 -6.37
C GLY A 68 -1.43 10.46 -6.14
N TRP A 69 -1.72 10.17 -4.88
CA TRP A 69 -2.93 9.46 -4.46
C TRP A 69 -3.66 10.29 -3.42
N LYS A 70 -4.99 10.33 -3.49
CA LYS A 70 -5.82 10.97 -2.48
C LYS A 70 -7.16 10.25 -2.34
N THR A 71 -7.77 10.38 -1.17
CA THR A 71 -9.12 9.93 -0.88
C THR A 71 -9.99 11.13 -0.51
N SER A 72 -11.26 11.06 -0.84
CA SER A 72 -12.24 12.07 -0.41
C SER A 72 -12.57 11.97 1.08
N ASN A 73 -12.37 10.79 1.70
CA ASN A 73 -12.67 10.58 3.11
C ASN A 73 -11.73 9.55 3.74
N LYS A 74 -10.76 10.02 4.52
CA LYS A 74 -9.78 9.18 5.23
C LYS A 74 -10.41 8.34 6.36
N LYS A 75 -11.58 8.74 6.90
CA LYS A 75 -12.31 7.98 7.92
C LYS A 75 -12.98 6.73 7.32
N ILE A 76 -13.27 6.74 6.02
CA ILE A 76 -13.88 5.60 5.30
C ILE A 76 -12.80 4.72 4.65
N ALA A 77 -11.88 5.33 3.90
CA ALA A 77 -10.78 4.62 3.27
C ALA A 77 -9.53 5.50 3.21
N LYS A 78 -8.38 4.97 3.59
CA LYS A 78 -7.06 5.59 3.43
C LYS A 78 -6.43 5.10 2.13
N VAL A 79 -5.52 5.89 1.55
CA VAL A 79 -4.70 5.45 0.41
C VAL A 79 -3.26 5.86 0.65
N SER A 80 -2.34 4.94 0.40
CA SER A 80 -0.89 5.18 0.50
C SER A 80 -0.33 5.77 -0.78
N ALA A 81 0.90 6.30 -0.72
CA ALA A 81 1.64 6.77 -1.90
C ALA A 81 1.90 5.67 -2.95
N LYS A 82 1.86 4.40 -2.53
CA LYS A 82 2.02 3.23 -3.41
C LYS A 82 0.70 2.71 -3.99
N GLY A 83 -0.43 3.41 -3.75
CA GLY A 83 -1.76 3.04 -4.24
C GLY A 83 -2.44 1.92 -3.45
N VAL A 84 -1.96 1.60 -2.24
CA VAL A 84 -2.66 0.65 -1.36
C VAL A 84 -3.82 1.38 -0.69
N VAL A 85 -5.03 0.94 -0.96
CA VAL A 85 -6.28 1.44 -0.37
C VAL A 85 -6.64 0.56 0.82
N THR A 86 -6.75 1.17 2.00
CA THR A 86 -7.09 0.51 3.26
C THR A 86 -8.48 0.96 3.71
N PRO A 87 -9.50 0.09 3.63
CA PRO A 87 -10.84 0.38 4.13
C PRO A 87 -10.84 0.45 5.66
N VAL A 88 -11.38 1.54 6.23
CA VAL A 88 -11.37 1.80 7.69
C VAL A 88 -12.75 1.63 8.29
N LYS A 89 -13.79 2.19 7.66
CA LYS A 89 -15.17 2.18 8.15
C LYS A 89 -16.13 2.02 6.98
N ALA A 90 -17.27 1.37 7.21
CA ALA A 90 -18.33 1.26 6.20
C ALA A 90 -18.79 2.64 5.73
N GLY A 91 -19.00 2.79 4.43
CA GLY A 91 -19.38 4.05 3.80
C GLY A 91 -18.86 4.16 2.37
N LYS A 92 -18.94 5.35 1.79
CA LYS A 92 -18.48 5.64 0.43
C LYS A 92 -17.32 6.63 0.46
N ALA A 93 -16.31 6.39 -0.39
CA ALA A 93 -15.20 7.32 -0.61
C ALA A 93 -14.79 7.31 -2.09
N THR A 94 -14.16 8.39 -2.54
CA THR A 94 -13.59 8.46 -3.88
C THR A 94 -12.07 8.41 -3.78
N ILE A 95 -11.48 7.44 -4.44
CA ILE A 95 -10.02 7.32 -4.59
C ILE A 95 -9.61 7.97 -5.90
N THR A 96 -8.64 8.86 -5.84
CA THR A 96 -8.09 9.57 -7.00
C THR A 96 -6.61 9.27 -7.12
N CYS A 97 -6.19 8.87 -8.32
CA CYS A 97 -4.78 8.83 -8.72
C CYS A 97 -4.55 9.92 -9.78
N TYR A 98 -3.46 10.66 -9.65
CA TYR A 98 -3.11 11.75 -10.55
C TYR A 98 -1.61 11.81 -10.81
N VAL A 99 -1.21 12.39 -11.93
CA VAL A 99 0.19 12.65 -12.25
C VAL A 99 0.62 13.95 -11.56
N LYS A 100 1.66 13.90 -10.71
CA LYS A 100 2.07 15.06 -9.89
C LYS A 100 2.45 16.28 -10.72
N SER A 101 3.16 16.09 -11.83
CA SER A 101 3.55 17.17 -12.77
C SER A 101 2.42 17.65 -13.68
N GLN A 102 1.33 16.88 -13.78
CA GLN A 102 0.19 17.15 -14.66
C GLN A 102 -1.11 16.78 -13.94
N LYS A 103 -1.54 17.58 -12.95
CA LYS A 103 -2.67 17.27 -12.05
C LYS A 103 -4.02 17.08 -12.76
N SER A 104 -4.18 17.62 -13.97
CA SER A 104 -5.34 17.38 -14.83
C SER A 104 -5.41 15.93 -15.32
N LYS A 105 -4.28 15.25 -15.46
CA LYS A 105 -4.20 13.81 -15.79
C LYS A 105 -4.45 12.99 -14.53
N LYS A 106 -5.71 12.61 -14.33
CA LYS A 106 -6.21 11.87 -13.15
C LYS A 106 -7.25 10.85 -13.53
N VAL A 107 -7.41 9.84 -12.67
CA VAL A 107 -8.52 8.89 -12.68
C VAL A 107 -9.11 8.80 -11.29
N THR A 108 -10.42 8.55 -11.21
CA THR A 108 -11.17 8.45 -9.97
C THR A 108 -11.91 7.12 -9.91
N CYS A 109 -12.07 6.57 -8.71
CA CYS A 109 -12.90 5.41 -8.45
C CYS A 109 -13.75 5.67 -7.20
N LYS A 110 -15.07 5.61 -7.33
CA LYS A 110 -15.99 5.57 -6.17
C LYS A 110 -15.92 4.19 -5.56
N VAL A 111 -15.49 4.09 -4.30
CA VAL A 111 -15.44 2.83 -3.54
C VAL A 111 -16.54 2.81 -2.50
N THR A 112 -17.21 1.67 -2.37
CA THR A 112 -18.16 1.38 -1.29
C THR A 112 -17.48 0.41 -0.33
N VAL A 113 -17.27 0.85 0.90
CA VAL A 113 -16.74 0.02 1.98
C VAL A 113 -17.89 -0.60 2.75
N LYS A 114 -17.88 -1.92 2.92
CA LYS A 114 -18.86 -2.70 3.66
C LYS A 114 -18.21 -3.40 4.86
N LYS A 115 -18.99 -3.72 5.88
CA LYS A 115 -18.61 -4.65 6.94
C LYS A 115 -18.72 -6.07 6.37
N GLN A 116 -17.75 -6.91 6.64
CA GLN A 116 -17.79 -8.33 6.26
C GLN A 116 -18.33 -9.15 7.43
N LYS A 117 -19.31 -10.01 7.16
CA LYS A 117 -19.81 -11.00 8.13
C LYS A 117 -18.82 -12.18 8.22
N VAL A 118 -18.87 -12.91 9.33
CA VAL A 118 -18.22 -14.22 9.47
C VAL A 118 -18.86 -15.19 8.48
N THR A 119 -18.05 -15.94 7.75
CA THR A 119 -18.48 -16.96 6.80
C THR A 119 -18.22 -18.37 7.30
N ALA A 120 -17.21 -18.54 8.15
CA ALA A 120 -16.90 -19.83 8.78
C ALA A 120 -16.20 -19.64 10.14
N ILE A 121 -16.37 -20.60 11.01
CA ILE A 121 -15.61 -20.80 12.25
C ILE A 121 -15.12 -22.24 12.23
N THR A 122 -13.81 -22.42 12.39
CA THR A 122 -13.16 -23.73 12.44
C THR A 122 -12.21 -23.77 13.64
N PHE A 123 -11.82 -24.96 14.07
CA PHE A 123 -10.73 -25.11 15.04
C PHE A 123 -9.41 -25.38 14.34
N ALA A 124 -8.30 -25.00 14.97
CA ALA A 124 -6.97 -25.28 14.46
C ALA A 124 -6.70 -26.79 14.36
N LYS A 125 -7.30 -27.56 15.29
CA LYS A 125 -7.30 -29.04 15.29
C LYS A 125 -8.72 -29.54 15.45
N ALA A 126 -9.12 -30.53 14.65
CA ALA A 126 -10.45 -31.12 14.72
C ALA A 126 -10.70 -31.83 16.07
N SER A 127 -9.66 -32.44 16.66
CA SER A 127 -9.68 -33.05 17.98
C SER A 127 -8.38 -32.75 18.73
N VAL A 128 -8.45 -32.74 20.04
CA VAL A 128 -7.30 -32.60 20.95
C VAL A 128 -7.47 -33.51 22.13
N ALA A 129 -6.42 -34.24 22.46
CA ALA A 129 -6.34 -35.02 23.72
C ALA A 129 -5.72 -34.11 24.81
N VAL A 130 -6.29 -34.17 26.02
CA VAL A 130 -5.76 -33.43 27.17
C VAL A 130 -5.77 -34.37 28.41
N GLN A 131 -4.63 -34.50 29.06
CA GLN A 131 -4.51 -35.26 30.29
C GLN A 131 -5.21 -34.55 31.47
N LYS A 132 -5.66 -35.30 32.46
CA LYS A 132 -6.22 -34.73 33.70
C LYS A 132 -5.26 -33.70 34.31
N GLY A 133 -5.75 -32.52 34.67
CA GLY A 133 -4.99 -31.38 35.22
C GLY A 133 -4.14 -30.64 34.23
N LYS A 134 -4.02 -31.08 32.97
CA LYS A 134 -3.26 -30.38 31.92
C LYS A 134 -4.16 -29.48 31.08
N LYS A 135 -3.52 -28.60 30.30
CA LYS A 135 -4.19 -27.62 29.40
C LYS A 135 -3.69 -27.81 27.99
N VAL A 136 -4.57 -27.66 27.02
CA VAL A 136 -4.23 -27.62 25.61
C VAL A 136 -4.94 -26.43 24.94
N SER A 137 -4.25 -25.71 24.08
CA SER A 137 -4.84 -24.57 23.33
C SER A 137 -5.39 -25.10 22.00
N ASN A 138 -6.66 -24.81 21.72
CA ASN A 138 -7.29 -25.05 20.42
C ASN A 138 -8.26 -23.88 20.10
N PRO A 139 -7.71 -22.69 19.77
CA PRO A 139 -8.54 -21.54 19.50
C PRO A 139 -9.32 -21.71 18.20
N ALA A 140 -10.49 -21.09 18.14
CA ALA A 140 -11.29 -21.03 16.93
C ALA A 140 -10.68 -20.02 15.93
N ILE A 141 -10.72 -20.39 14.67
CA ILE A 141 -10.29 -19.58 13.52
C ILE A 141 -11.55 -19.00 12.87
N VAL A 142 -11.65 -17.69 12.84
CA VAL A 142 -12.78 -16.99 12.23
C VAL A 142 -12.41 -16.54 10.82
N THR A 143 -13.20 -16.92 9.84
CA THR A 143 -13.02 -16.58 8.43
C THR A 143 -14.11 -15.61 7.97
N PRO A 144 -13.77 -14.57 7.18
CA PRO A 144 -12.42 -14.09 6.89
C PRO A 144 -11.80 -13.34 8.08
N THR A 145 -10.48 -13.23 8.10
CA THR A 145 -9.74 -12.56 9.20
C THR A 145 -10.12 -11.09 9.41
N TYR A 146 -10.70 -10.46 8.40
CA TYR A 146 -11.23 -9.09 8.42
C TYR A 146 -12.75 -9.01 8.68
N ALA A 147 -13.38 -10.08 9.18
CA ALA A 147 -14.80 -10.03 9.59
C ALA A 147 -15.02 -8.98 10.67
N ALA A 148 -16.19 -8.33 10.60
CA ALA A 148 -16.51 -7.19 11.46
C ALA A 148 -16.71 -7.57 12.94
N ASN A 149 -17.23 -8.78 13.20
CA ASN A 149 -17.36 -9.34 14.53
C ASN A 149 -16.67 -10.72 14.55
N LYS A 150 -15.63 -10.85 15.36
CA LYS A 150 -14.85 -12.07 15.53
C LYS A 150 -14.98 -12.66 16.94
N LYS A 151 -15.94 -12.15 17.72
CA LYS A 151 -16.17 -12.67 19.06
C LYS A 151 -16.68 -14.11 18.96
N VAL A 152 -15.99 -15.03 19.62
CA VAL A 152 -16.33 -16.43 19.71
C VAL A 152 -16.68 -16.75 21.16
N THR A 153 -17.72 -17.55 21.36
CA THR A 153 -18.09 -18.11 22.66
C THR A 153 -17.83 -19.60 22.65
N TYR A 154 -17.15 -20.09 23.65
CA TYR A 154 -16.84 -21.52 23.82
C TYR A 154 -17.75 -22.09 24.90
N LYS A 155 -18.20 -23.34 24.71
CA LYS A 155 -18.96 -24.08 25.67
C LYS A 155 -18.50 -25.53 25.70
N SER A 156 -18.33 -26.11 26.88
CA SER A 156 -18.11 -27.53 27.06
C SER A 156 -19.46 -28.25 27.23
N SER A 157 -19.63 -29.40 26.60
CA SER A 157 -20.80 -30.28 26.77
C SER A 157 -20.76 -30.98 28.12
N SER A 158 -19.55 -31.21 28.66
CA SER A 158 -19.37 -31.82 29.99
C SER A 158 -18.25 -31.13 30.78
N THR A 159 -18.64 -30.20 31.66
CA THR A 159 -17.69 -29.42 32.46
C THR A 159 -17.03 -30.25 33.58
N SER A 160 -17.60 -31.41 33.90
CA SER A 160 -16.97 -32.41 34.79
C SER A 160 -15.79 -33.12 34.14
N VAL A 161 -15.82 -33.34 32.82
CA VAL A 161 -14.73 -33.97 32.05
C VAL A 161 -13.69 -32.94 31.61
N ALA A 162 -14.11 -31.85 31.00
CA ALA A 162 -13.22 -30.79 30.57
C ALA A 162 -13.89 -29.43 30.59
N THR A 163 -13.13 -28.37 30.88
CA THR A 163 -13.57 -26.98 30.78
C THR A 163 -12.85 -26.29 29.65
N VAL A 164 -13.45 -25.22 29.12
CA VAL A 164 -12.84 -24.37 28.07
C VAL A 164 -12.89 -22.90 28.46
N SER A 165 -11.79 -22.20 28.27
CA SER A 165 -11.70 -20.77 28.51
C SER A 165 -12.28 -19.94 27.36
N THR A 166 -12.46 -18.64 27.59
CA THR A 166 -12.86 -17.68 26.53
C THR A 166 -11.82 -17.53 25.40
N SER A 167 -10.59 -18.00 25.60
CA SER A 167 -9.52 -18.01 24.60
C SER A 167 -9.35 -19.37 23.90
N GLY A 168 -10.24 -20.35 24.18
CA GLY A 168 -10.17 -21.70 23.57
C GLY A 168 -9.11 -22.61 24.19
N VAL A 169 -8.71 -22.37 25.45
CA VAL A 169 -7.83 -23.26 26.21
C VAL A 169 -8.70 -24.30 26.90
N VAL A 170 -8.51 -25.58 26.58
CA VAL A 170 -9.19 -26.73 27.17
C VAL A 170 -8.38 -27.23 28.36
N THR A 171 -9.04 -27.46 29.49
CA THR A 171 -8.45 -28.06 30.71
C THR A 171 -9.13 -29.35 31.02
N GLY A 172 -8.36 -30.46 31.08
CA GLY A 172 -8.85 -31.77 31.47
C GLY A 172 -9.13 -31.86 32.98
N LYS A 173 -10.32 -32.37 33.35
CA LYS A 173 -10.76 -32.51 34.74
C LYS A 173 -10.83 -34.00 35.16
N LYS A 174 -11.38 -34.83 34.31
CA LYS A 174 -11.61 -36.25 34.54
C LYS A 174 -11.43 -37.01 33.24
N VAL A 175 -11.08 -38.29 33.33
CA VAL A 175 -11.11 -39.19 32.17
C VAL A 175 -12.56 -39.37 31.70
N GLY A 176 -12.77 -39.29 30.38
CA GLY A 176 -14.07 -39.43 29.73
C GLY A 176 -13.96 -39.40 28.24
#